data_eb6e5dc8fe480fd458948f42a40f41ed
#
_entry.id   eb6e5dc8fe480fd458948f42a40f41ed
#
_cell.length_a   1.000
_cell.length_b   1.000
_cell.length_c   1.000
_cell.angle_alpha   90.00
_cell.angle_beta   90.00
_cell.angle_gamma   90.00
#
_symmetry.space_group_name_H-M   'P 1'
#
loop_
_entity.id
_entity.type
_entity.pdbx_description
1 polymer ?
#
loop_
_entity_poly.entity_id
_entity_poly.type
_entity_poly.pdbx_seq_one_letter_code
_entity_poly.pdbx_strand_id
1 'polypeptide(L)'
;MRMRRKKHGAERIAACSELLITDFEKLKESPDSFFTEKRPVRLEIGCGKGDFACGMAEKEPTINFIAMERVSDVACLALEKAKTR
;
A
#
# COMPACT_ATOMS: atom_id res chain seq x y z
N MET A 1 -20.29 10.02 0.96
CA MET A 1 -19.47 11.24 1.15
C MET A 1 -18.35 11.27 0.13
N ARG A 2 -18.18 12.40 -0.50
CA ARG A 2 -17.17 12.56 -1.53
C ARG A 2 -15.92 13.23 -0.94
N MET A 3 -14.76 12.58 -1.05
CA MET A 3 -13.50 13.18 -0.62
C MET A 3 -13.05 14.26 -1.60
N ARG A 4 -12.54 15.35 -1.07
CA ARG A 4 -11.84 16.34 -1.88
C ARG A 4 -10.53 15.78 -2.37
N ARG A 5 -10.15 16.18 -3.59
CA ARG A 5 -8.82 15.86 -4.12
C ARG A 5 -7.75 16.46 -3.20
N LYS A 6 -6.77 15.66 -2.84
CA LYS A 6 -5.69 16.10 -1.96
C LYS A 6 -4.79 17.11 -2.66
N LYS A 7 -4.47 18.18 -1.96
CA LYS A 7 -3.49 19.15 -2.42
C LYS A 7 -2.11 18.47 -2.46
N HIS A 8 -1.41 18.65 -3.58
CA HIS A 8 -0.10 18.03 -3.81
C HIS A 8 -0.13 16.50 -3.75
N GLY A 9 -1.26 15.88 -4.12
CA GLY A 9 -1.42 14.42 -4.05
C GLY A 9 -0.36 13.65 -4.83
N ALA A 10 -0.09 14.07 -6.07
CA ALA A 10 0.93 13.42 -6.90
C ALA A 10 2.32 13.50 -6.29
N GLU A 11 2.69 14.64 -5.72
CA GLU A 11 3.99 14.83 -5.06
C GLU A 11 4.10 13.99 -3.79
N ARG A 12 3.03 13.91 -3.04
CA ARG A 12 2.97 13.12 -1.80
C ARG A 12 3.09 11.63 -2.09
N ILE A 13 2.44 11.15 -3.15
CA ILE A 13 2.58 9.75 -3.58
C ILE A 13 4.01 9.48 -4.04
N ALA A 14 4.59 10.39 -4.82
CA ALA A 14 5.98 10.24 -5.30
C ALA A 14 6.98 10.16 -4.14
N ALA A 15 6.72 10.88 -3.05
CA ALA A 15 7.56 10.82 -1.86
C ALA A 15 7.53 9.45 -1.17
N CYS A 16 6.53 8.61 -1.48
CA CYS A 16 6.39 7.25 -0.95
C CYS A 16 6.64 6.20 -2.02
N SER A 17 7.37 6.52 -3.08
CA SER A 17 7.55 5.66 -4.25
C SER A 17 8.16 4.30 -3.93
N GLU A 18 8.97 4.20 -2.89
CA GLU A 18 9.59 2.94 -2.47
C GLU A 18 8.56 1.91 -1.96
N LEU A 19 7.37 2.38 -1.59
CA LEU A 19 6.28 1.51 -1.12
C LEU A 19 5.21 1.29 -2.17
N LEU A 20 5.30 1.97 -3.32
CA LEU A 20 4.27 1.94 -4.35
C LEU A 20 4.60 0.90 -5.41
N ILE A 21 3.67 -0.01 -5.65
CA ILE A 21 3.77 -1.01 -6.72
C ILE A 21 3.01 -0.49 -7.93
N THR A 22 3.70 -0.35 -9.06
CA THR A 22 3.11 0.08 -10.33
C THR A 22 3.19 -0.98 -11.42
N ASP A 23 4.06 -1.98 -11.26
CA ASP A 23 4.20 -3.07 -12.21
C ASP A 23 3.19 -4.19 -11.89
N PHE A 24 2.00 -4.07 -12.45
CA PHE A 24 0.91 -5.01 -12.16
C PHE A 24 1.11 -6.38 -12.81
N GLU A 25 1.86 -6.46 -13.89
CA GLU A 25 2.19 -7.76 -14.50
C GLU A 25 3.10 -8.56 -13.58
N LYS A 26 4.13 -7.93 -13.05
CA LYS A 26 5.03 -8.54 -12.07
C LYS A 26 4.28 -8.93 -10.80
N LEU A 27 3.32 -8.11 -10.38
CA LEU A 27 2.49 -8.41 -9.21
C LEU A 27 1.68 -9.70 -9.40
N LYS A 28 1.10 -9.90 -10.59
CA LYS A 28 0.35 -11.11 -10.91
C LYS A 28 1.24 -12.36 -10.92
N GLU A 29 2.43 -12.24 -11.50
CA GLU A 29 3.34 -13.38 -11.68
C GLU A 29 4.09 -13.74 -10.42
N SER A 30 4.58 -12.75 -9.70
CA SER A 30 5.47 -12.95 -8.55
C SER A 30 5.24 -11.88 -7.48
N PRO A 31 4.12 -11.95 -6.75
CA PRO A 31 3.82 -10.93 -5.72
C PRO A 31 4.89 -10.88 -4.62
N ASP A 32 5.52 -11.99 -4.31
CA ASP A 32 6.58 -12.06 -3.29
C ASP A 32 7.87 -11.36 -3.71
N SER A 33 8.06 -11.12 -5.02
CA SER A 33 9.29 -10.48 -5.54
C SER A 33 9.43 -9.01 -5.12
N PHE A 34 8.36 -8.38 -4.63
CA PHE A 34 8.41 -7.00 -4.16
C PHE A 34 8.98 -6.86 -2.74
N PHE A 35 9.26 -7.98 -2.09
CA PHE A 35 9.75 -7.99 -0.71
C PHE A 35 11.17 -8.57 -0.65
N THR A 36 11.98 -8.07 0.27
CA THR A 36 13.35 -8.57 0.46
C THR A 36 13.37 -9.91 1.16
N GLU A 37 12.38 -10.21 1.98
CA GLU A 37 12.27 -11.48 2.69
C GLU A 37 11.10 -12.29 2.17
N LYS A 38 11.32 -13.60 1.99
CA LYS A 38 10.26 -14.52 1.57
C LYS A 38 9.37 -14.85 2.76
N ARG A 39 8.11 -14.41 2.65
CA ARG A 39 7.06 -14.67 3.62
C ARG A 39 5.74 -14.85 2.87
N PRO A 40 4.75 -15.50 3.46
CA PRO A 40 3.42 -15.53 2.84
C PRO A 40 2.94 -14.11 2.55
N VAL A 41 2.32 -13.94 1.40
CA VAL A 41 1.79 -12.64 0.96
C VAL A 41 0.29 -12.61 1.14
N ARG A 42 -0.21 -11.57 1.79
CA ARG A 42 -1.65 -11.34 1.94
C ARG A 42 -2.02 -10.06 1.22
N LEU A 43 -3.10 -10.13 0.44
CA LEU A 43 -3.59 -9.00 -0.35
C LEU A 43 -4.89 -8.48 0.26
N GLU A 44 -4.96 -7.16 0.50
CA GLU A 44 -6.19 -6.48 0.87
C GLU A 44 -6.65 -5.61 -0.29
N ILE A 45 -7.89 -5.81 -0.73
CA ILE A 45 -8.50 -5.04 -1.81
C ILE A 45 -9.41 -3.99 -1.18
N GLY A 46 -9.28 -2.73 -1.64
CA GLY A 46 -10.04 -1.62 -1.08
C GLY A 46 -9.59 -1.24 0.32
N CYS A 47 -8.28 -1.05 0.49
CA CYS A 47 -7.69 -0.81 1.82
C CYS A 47 -8.08 0.53 2.45
N GLY A 48 -8.72 1.41 1.70
CA GLY A 48 -9.05 2.74 2.20
C GLY A 48 -7.80 3.50 2.64
N LYS A 49 -7.82 4.05 3.84
CA LYS A 49 -6.69 4.81 4.40
C LYS A 49 -5.58 3.91 4.96
N GLY A 50 -5.73 2.60 4.86
CA GLY A 50 -4.70 1.65 5.24
C GLY A 50 -4.62 1.31 6.73
N ASP A 51 -5.61 1.71 7.52
CA ASP A 51 -5.58 1.43 8.98
C ASP A 51 -5.57 -0.06 9.27
N PHE A 52 -6.41 -0.82 8.58
CA PHE A 52 -6.47 -2.27 8.78
C PHE A 52 -5.18 -2.94 8.32
N ALA A 53 -4.73 -2.65 7.09
CA ALA A 53 -3.53 -3.27 6.54
C ALA A 53 -2.29 -2.97 7.38
N CYS A 54 -2.10 -1.72 7.78
CA CYS A 54 -0.96 -1.33 8.62
C CYS A 54 -1.04 -1.97 10.00
N GLY A 55 -2.23 -2.01 10.60
CA GLY A 55 -2.45 -2.64 11.90
C GLY A 55 -2.16 -4.13 11.87
N MET A 56 -2.60 -4.83 10.82
CA MET A 56 -2.33 -6.26 10.64
C MET A 56 -0.85 -6.53 10.38
N ALA A 57 -0.19 -5.67 9.61
CA ALA A 57 1.24 -5.81 9.35
C ALA A 57 2.06 -5.70 10.63
N GLU A 58 1.67 -4.82 11.55
CA GLU A 58 2.33 -4.70 12.86
C GLU A 58 2.10 -5.93 13.73
N LYS A 59 0.89 -6.50 13.70
CA LYS A 59 0.54 -7.69 14.50
C LYS A 59 1.14 -8.97 13.95
N GLU A 60 1.31 -9.07 12.65
CA GLU A 60 1.78 -10.29 11.99
C GLU A 60 3.04 -10.02 11.15
N PRO A 61 4.18 -9.79 11.80
CA PRO A 61 5.43 -9.44 11.09
C PRO A 61 5.98 -10.57 10.21
N THR A 62 5.45 -11.79 10.33
CA THR A 62 5.84 -12.92 9.49
C THR A 62 5.09 -12.98 8.16
N ILE A 63 4.17 -12.05 7.90
CA ILE A 63 3.39 -11.98 6.68
C ILE A 63 3.70 -10.67 5.96
N ASN A 64 3.91 -10.76 4.64
CA ASN A 64 4.05 -9.59 3.78
C ASN A 64 2.66 -9.15 3.30
N PHE A 65 2.33 -7.89 3.51
CA PHE A 65 1.03 -7.35 3.15
C PHE A 65 1.12 -6.46 1.92
N ILE A 66 0.20 -6.66 0.98
CA ILE A 66 0.00 -5.78 -0.17
C ILE A 66 -1.42 -5.22 -0.07
N ALA A 67 -1.54 -3.92 -0.09
CA ALA A 67 -2.84 -3.25 -0.02
C ALA A 67 -3.14 -2.57 -1.36
N MET A 68 -4.38 -2.67 -1.81
CA MET A 68 -4.85 -2.04 -3.04
C MET A 68 -5.93 -1.03 -2.72
N GLU A 69 -5.83 0.14 -3.34
CA GLU A 69 -6.86 1.16 -3.27
C GLU A 69 -6.97 1.87 -4.62
N ARG A 70 -8.18 1.92 -5.14
CA ARG A 70 -8.49 2.48 -6.45
C ARG A 70 -8.47 4.01 -6.47
N VAL A 71 -8.86 4.62 -5.36
CA VAL A 71 -8.97 6.08 -5.26
C VAL A 71 -7.63 6.66 -4.83
N SER A 72 -6.97 7.40 -5.72
CA SER A 72 -5.61 7.90 -5.47
C SER A 72 -5.48 8.79 -4.24
N ASP A 73 -6.47 9.63 -3.97
CA ASP A 73 -6.43 10.51 -2.79
C ASP A 73 -6.46 9.71 -1.48
N VAL A 74 -7.20 8.60 -1.47
CA VAL A 74 -7.29 7.70 -0.32
C VAL A 74 -6.01 6.87 -0.22
N ALA A 75 -5.52 6.36 -1.35
CA ALA A 75 -4.27 5.58 -1.40
C ALA A 75 -3.07 6.40 -0.91
N CYS A 76 -3.05 7.69 -1.20
CA CYS A 76 -2.02 8.60 -0.71
C CYS A 76 -1.94 8.56 0.82
N LEU A 77 -3.06 8.59 1.51
CA LEU A 77 -3.09 8.51 2.97
C LEU A 77 -2.58 7.17 3.48
N ALA A 78 -2.93 6.08 2.79
CA ALA A 78 -2.45 4.75 3.15
C ALA A 78 -0.95 4.63 2.99
N LEU A 79 -0.39 5.14 1.89
CA LEU A 79 1.06 5.14 1.63
C LEU A 79 1.82 5.93 2.70
N GLU A 80 1.34 7.12 3.03
CA GLU A 80 1.98 7.95 4.06
C GLU A 80 1.95 7.28 5.42
N LYS A 81 0.85 6.63 5.75
CA LYS A 81 0.72 5.88 6.99
C LYS A 81 1.70 4.71 7.04
N ALA A 82 1.82 3.95 5.96
CA ALA A 82 2.76 2.83 5.89
C ALA A 82 4.21 3.29 6.00
N LYS A 83 4.54 4.43 5.42
CA LYS A 83 5.91 4.97 5.45
C LYS A 83 6.36 5.36 6.87
N THR A 84 5.43 5.78 7.72
CA THR A 84 5.74 6.21 9.08
C THR A 84 5.79 5.07 10.10
N ARG A 85 5.48 3.86 9.70
CA ARG A 85 5.41 2.69 10.60
C ARG A 85 6.55 1.69 10.47
#